data_ae8049313767a0f577ba8b2b8f5625a6
#
_entry.id   ae8049313767a0f577ba8b2b8f5625a6
#
_cell.length_a   1.000
_cell.length_b   1.000
_cell.length_c   1.000
_cell.angle_alpha   90.00
_cell.angle_beta   90.00
_cell.angle_gamma   90.00
#
_symmetry.space_group_name_H-M   'P 1'
#
loop_
_entity.id
_entity.type
_entity.pdbx_description
1 polymer ?
#
loop_
_entity_poly.entity_id
_entity_poly.type
_entity_poly.pdbx_seq_one_letter_code
_entity_poly.pdbx_strand_id
1 'polypeptide(L)' 'MSKIKIILNGEEKFLARVMNVAELISDLELDVKKIAVEKDLEIVNPDQFLEVMVEEGSRLEIVHFIGGG' A
#
# COMPACT_ATOMS: atom_id res chain seq x y z
N MET A 1 -6.71 2.57 -20.63
CA MET A 1 -6.75 2.32 -19.18
C MET A 1 -6.16 3.48 -18.47
N SER A 2 -6.86 3.95 -17.49
CA SER A 2 -6.43 5.15 -16.80
C SER A 2 -5.50 4.81 -15.65
N LYS A 3 -4.45 5.60 -15.53
CA LYS A 3 -3.63 5.57 -14.34
C LYS A 3 -4.44 6.14 -13.18
N ILE A 4 -4.08 5.72 -11.99
CA ILE A 4 -4.65 6.31 -10.79
C ILE A 4 -3.57 7.06 -10.03
N LYS A 5 -4.01 8.04 -9.25
CA LYS A 5 -3.11 8.79 -8.39
C LYS A 5 -3.47 8.50 -6.95
N ILE A 6 -2.46 8.16 -6.16
CA ILE A 6 -2.62 7.91 -4.74
C ILE A 6 -1.63 8.79 -3.97
N ILE A 7 -1.81 8.83 -2.67
CA ILE A 7 -0.84 9.46 -1.79
C ILE A 7 -0.15 8.33 -1.02
N LEU A 8 1.13 8.19 -1.18
CA LEU A 8 1.90 7.16 -0.51
C LEU A 8 2.96 7.82 0.35
N ASN A 9 2.84 7.62 1.65
CA ASN A 9 3.75 8.24 2.63
C ASN A 9 3.87 9.74 2.42
N GLY A 10 2.73 10.39 2.19
CA GLY A 10 2.66 11.83 2.04
C GLY A 10 3.00 12.37 0.66
N GLU A 11 3.33 11.51 -0.29
CA GLU A 11 3.73 11.93 -1.62
C GLU A 11 2.80 11.37 -2.67
N GLU A 12 2.56 12.14 -3.72
CA GLU A 12 1.77 11.66 -4.84
C GLU A 12 2.51 10.58 -5.60
N LYS A 13 1.78 9.54 -5.96
CA LYS A 13 2.33 8.45 -6.75
C LYS A 13 1.28 7.99 -7.73
N PHE A 14 1.70 7.75 -8.96
CA PHE A 14 0.81 7.24 -10.00
C PHE A 14 0.99 5.75 -10.13
N LEU A 15 -0.11 5.04 -10.21
CA LEU A 15 -0.12 3.60 -10.44
C LEU A 15 -0.77 3.35 -11.78
N ALA A 16 -0.38 2.26 -12.43
CA ALA A 16 -0.90 1.94 -13.76
C ALA A 16 -2.39 1.59 -13.73
N ARG A 17 -2.88 1.11 -12.59
CA ARG A 17 -4.26 0.65 -12.48
C ARG A 17 -4.64 0.48 -11.02
N VAL A 18 -5.92 0.29 -10.81
CA VAL A 18 -6.44 -0.13 -9.50
C VAL A 18 -5.84 -1.51 -9.17
N MET A 19 -5.45 -1.71 -7.94
CA MET A 19 -4.87 -2.98 -7.51
C MET A 19 -5.13 -3.18 -6.02
N ASN A 20 -4.93 -4.40 -5.53
CA ASN A 20 -5.05 -4.61 -4.10
C ASN A 20 -3.74 -4.26 -3.40
N VAL A 21 -3.80 -4.22 -2.06
CA VAL A 21 -2.62 -3.84 -1.28
C VAL A 21 -1.47 -4.80 -1.49
N ALA A 22 -1.77 -6.10 -1.59
CA ALA A 22 -0.72 -7.10 -1.81
C ALA A 22 0.03 -6.84 -3.11
N GLU A 23 -0.68 -6.47 -4.17
CA GLU A 23 -0.06 -6.15 -5.45
C GLU A 23 0.80 -4.90 -5.34
N LEU A 24 0.33 -3.89 -4.63
CA LEU A 24 1.12 -2.68 -4.44
C LEU A 24 2.42 -3.00 -3.71
N ILE A 25 2.35 -3.79 -2.65
CA ILE A 25 3.53 -4.17 -1.89
C ILE A 25 4.51 -4.92 -2.78
N SER A 26 4.00 -5.82 -3.61
CA SER A 26 4.84 -6.56 -4.55
C SER A 26 5.51 -5.65 -5.56
N ASP A 27 4.74 -4.70 -6.10
CA ASP A 27 5.28 -3.75 -7.08
C ASP A 27 6.37 -2.86 -6.46
N LEU A 28 6.26 -2.57 -5.18
CA LEU A 28 7.26 -1.78 -4.47
C LEU A 28 8.44 -2.63 -3.98
N GLU A 29 8.37 -3.93 -4.20
CA GLU A 29 9.43 -4.87 -3.82
C GLU A 29 9.69 -4.88 -2.32
N LEU A 30 8.61 -4.78 -1.55
CA LEU A 30 8.69 -4.78 -0.10
C LEU A 30 8.35 -6.17 0.44
N ASP A 31 8.89 -6.46 1.64
CA ASP A 31 8.61 -7.72 2.30
C ASP A 31 7.40 -7.56 3.20
N VAL A 32 6.32 -8.29 2.91
CA VAL A 32 5.07 -8.16 3.66
C VAL A 32 5.26 -8.44 5.16
N LYS A 33 6.28 -9.19 5.50
CA LYS A 33 6.51 -9.56 6.90
C LYS A 33 7.24 -8.47 7.68
N LYS A 34 7.70 -7.44 7.00
CA LYS A 34 8.54 -6.42 7.62
C LYS A 34 7.92 -5.04 7.55
N ILE A 35 6.66 -4.95 7.19
CA ILE A 35 6.00 -3.65 7.03
C ILE A 35 4.64 -3.65 7.73
N ALA A 36 4.18 -2.43 8.00
CA ALA A 36 2.82 -2.19 8.44
C ALA A 36 2.19 -1.21 7.46
N VAL A 37 0.92 -1.40 7.18
CA VAL A 37 0.21 -0.61 6.18
C VAL A 37 -1.02 0.04 6.81
N GLU A 38 -1.22 1.33 6.51
CA GLU A 38 -2.47 2.02 6.81
C GLU A 38 -3.05 2.52 5.49
N LYS A 39 -4.37 2.47 5.40
CA LYS A 39 -5.07 3.05 4.27
C LYS A 39 -6.17 3.96 4.83
N ASP A 40 -6.13 5.22 4.42
CA ASP A 40 -7.11 6.22 4.85
C ASP A 40 -7.25 6.24 6.38
N LEU A 41 -6.09 6.19 7.05
CA LEU A 41 -5.96 6.28 8.50
C LEU A 41 -6.41 5.02 9.25
N GLU A 42 -6.64 3.94 8.55
CA GLU A 42 -7.00 2.67 9.18
C GLU A 42 -5.94 1.63 8.91
N ILE A 43 -5.62 0.84 9.92
CA ILE A 43 -4.64 -0.23 9.78
C ILE A 43 -5.22 -1.32 8.89
N VAL A 44 -4.42 -1.77 7.94
CA VAL A 44 -4.77 -2.90 7.09
C VAL A 44 -3.96 -4.10 7.56
N ASN A 45 -4.65 -5.11 8.06
CA ASN A 45 -3.97 -6.32 8.54
C ASN A 45 -3.47 -7.15 7.35
N PRO A 46 -2.38 -7.89 7.52
CA PRO A 46 -1.85 -8.70 6.42
C PRO A 46 -2.85 -9.66 5.79
N ASP A 47 -3.76 -10.21 6.57
CA ASP A 47 -4.76 -11.12 6.04
C ASP A 47 -5.80 -10.40 5.19
N GLN A 48 -5.79 -9.07 5.16
CA GLN A 48 -6.69 -8.27 4.34
C GLN A 48 -6.01 -7.72 3.09
N PHE A 49 -4.72 -7.95 2.92
CA PHE A 49 -3.97 -7.34 1.82
C PHE A 49 -4.51 -7.71 0.44
N LEU A 50 -5.08 -8.91 0.30
CA LEU A 50 -5.63 -9.33 -0.98
C LEU A 50 -7.02 -8.76 -1.23
N GLU A 51 -7.68 -8.25 -0.19
CA GLU A 51 -9.05 -7.80 -0.29
C GLU A 51 -9.18 -6.28 -0.35
N VAL A 52 -8.26 -5.57 0.28
CA VAL A 52 -8.34 -4.12 0.35
C VAL A 52 -7.78 -3.53 -0.94
N MET A 53 -8.59 -2.70 -1.59
CA MET A 53 -8.23 -2.15 -2.89
C MET A 53 -7.58 -0.79 -2.75
N VAL A 54 -6.60 -0.55 -3.62
CA VAL A 54 -5.95 0.75 -3.77
C VAL A 54 -6.49 1.35 -5.04
N GLU A 55 -7.14 2.51 -4.91
CA GLU A 55 -7.82 3.13 -6.04
C GLU A 55 -7.58 4.62 -6.04
N GLU A 56 -8.14 5.29 -7.01
CA GLU A 56 -7.94 6.74 -7.16
C GLU A 56 -8.20 7.45 -5.84
N GLY A 57 -7.23 8.25 -5.40
CA GLY A 57 -7.38 9.03 -4.19
C GLY A 57 -7.06 8.32 -2.89
N SER A 58 -6.71 7.04 -2.96
CA SER A 58 -6.33 6.32 -1.74
C SER A 58 -5.12 6.96 -1.08
N ARG A 59 -5.13 6.99 0.24
CA ARG A 59 -3.99 7.48 1.00
C ARG A 59 -3.43 6.32 1.81
N LEU A 60 -2.17 5.99 1.54
CA LEU A 60 -1.52 4.86 2.19
C LEU A 60 -0.26 5.31 2.90
N GLU A 61 0.00 4.68 4.02
CA GLU A 61 1.27 4.81 4.70
C GLU A 61 1.82 3.42 4.94
N ILE A 62 3.06 3.24 4.53
CA ILE A 62 3.75 1.97 4.69
C ILE A 62 5.02 2.23 5.45
N VAL A 63 5.18 1.57 6.58
CA VAL A 63 6.39 1.74 7.40
C VAL A 63 7.06 0.40 7.56
N HIS A 64 8.38 0.43 7.61
CA HIS A 64 9.18 -0.76 7.86
C HIS A 64 9.42 -0.91 9.35
N PHE A 65 9.37 -2.14 9.82
CA PHE A 65 9.80 -2.42 11.17
C PHE A 65 11.32 -2.36 11.20
N ILE A 66 11.85 -1.69 12.20
CA ILE A 66 13.28 -1.53 12.35
C ILE A 66 13.81 -2.59 13.30
N GLY A 67 14.89 -3.20 12.94
CA GLY A 67 15.57 -4.08 13.80
C GLY A 67 14.87 -5.37 13.87
N GLY A 68 14.53 -5.79 14.54
CA GLY A 68 13.87 -6.86 14.57
C GLY A 68 14.54 -8.08 14.85
N GLY A 69 15.14 -8.34 14.69
CA GLY A 69 15.54 -9.67 15.00
C GLY A 69 14.92 -10.69 14.21
#